data_c3de3797eaa93df0276835c9edab64bd
#
_entry.id   c3de3797eaa93df0276835c9edab64bd
#
_cell.length_a   1.000
_cell.length_b   1.000
_cell.length_c   1.000
_cell.angle_alpha   90.00
_cell.angle_beta   90.00
_cell.angle_gamma   90.00
#
_symmetry.space_group_name_H-M   'P 1'
#
loop_
_entity.id
_entity.type
_entity.pdbx_description
1 polymer ?
#
loop_
_entity_poly.entity_id
_entity_poly.type
_entity_poly.pdbx_seq_one_letter_code
_entity_poly.pdbx_strand_id
1 'polypeptide(L)'
;MTRIKAVLLGDAGSGVVTAGPTLGLSVMLSHLWDASEFPKFGAARKGAQVMSSGEFAHGEDIASGHPFALDEADLVGFLGLDTLTQENILKTPGHAVIVANVSDVAQVERKFYIGDRQVWVVPATKIAMETIGLAKPNTPLLGALVRAMDDQKPFSLDHLETALRQTLKKPSALDANLQAIRQGHDQAVRIEGIAARPEDGPALRCQPRLPAWHTYLPGGKLEDTLGNTEQNDISAWGSMRAVLDLDRCNGCGRCASFICSDNALVFNGTYLVEIVADRCKGDGQCVAACPVTADAIHLVEKKGSQP
;
A
#
# COMPACT_ATOMS: atom_id res chain seq x y z
N MET A 1 -27.48 0.75 -1.10
CA MET A 1 -26.38 1.41 -0.35
C MET A 1 -26.33 2.85 -0.77
N THR A 2 -26.31 3.79 0.16
CA THR A 2 -26.19 5.23 -0.11
C THR A 2 -24.72 5.66 -0.23
N ARG A 3 -23.80 4.89 0.34
CA ARG A 3 -22.33 5.11 0.28
C ARG A 3 -21.59 3.82 -0.03
N ILE A 4 -20.52 3.94 -0.80
CA ILE A 4 -19.60 2.85 -1.14
C ILE A 4 -18.16 3.35 -0.93
N LYS A 5 -17.36 2.59 -0.21
CA LYS A 5 -15.95 2.86 0.02
C LYS A 5 -15.07 1.89 -0.78
N ALA A 6 -14.26 2.40 -1.67
CA ALA A 6 -13.34 1.60 -2.48
C ALA A 6 -11.87 1.87 -2.13
N VAL A 7 -11.07 0.81 -2.06
CA VAL A 7 -9.62 0.90 -1.85
C VAL A 7 -8.89 0.20 -2.99
N LEU A 8 -7.98 0.90 -3.63
CA LEU A 8 -7.05 0.34 -4.59
C LEU A 8 -5.66 0.27 -3.97
N LEU A 9 -5.03 -0.89 -4.02
CA LEU A 9 -3.73 -1.13 -3.42
C LEU A 9 -2.77 -1.75 -4.44
N GLY A 10 -1.57 -1.21 -4.53
CA GLY A 10 -0.54 -1.69 -5.46
C GLY A 10 0.82 -1.09 -5.17
N ASP A 11 1.80 -1.49 -5.94
CA ASP A 11 3.15 -0.97 -5.83
C ASP A 11 3.33 0.33 -6.60
N ALA A 12 4.34 1.11 -6.23
CA ALA A 12 4.69 2.32 -6.95
C ALA A 12 4.96 1.99 -8.44
N GLY A 13 4.19 2.62 -9.32
CA GLY A 13 4.23 2.38 -10.78
C GLY A 13 3.17 1.43 -11.32
N SER A 14 2.40 0.71 -10.49
CA SER A 14 1.29 -0.15 -10.93
C SER A 14 0.08 0.63 -11.49
N GLY A 15 0.05 1.94 -11.28
CA GLY A 15 -0.99 2.83 -11.79
C GLY A 15 -2.16 3.08 -10.83
N VAL A 16 -2.01 2.79 -9.53
CA VAL A 16 -3.02 3.07 -8.48
C VAL A 16 -3.47 4.53 -8.52
N VAL A 17 -2.49 5.47 -8.59
CA VAL A 17 -2.74 6.92 -8.57
C VAL A 17 -3.58 7.41 -9.77
N THR A 18 -3.56 6.68 -10.88
CA THR A 18 -4.39 7.01 -12.05
C THR A 18 -5.70 6.23 -12.05
N ALA A 19 -5.72 5.04 -11.45
CA ALA A 19 -6.92 4.21 -11.37
C ALA A 19 -7.99 4.84 -10.48
N GLY A 20 -7.63 5.35 -9.30
CA GLY A 20 -8.57 5.97 -8.38
C GLY A 20 -9.37 7.11 -9.00
N PRO A 21 -8.73 8.19 -9.51
CA PRO A 21 -9.43 9.28 -10.18
C PRO A 21 -10.27 8.84 -11.38
N THR A 22 -9.82 7.84 -12.15
CA THR A 22 -10.60 7.31 -13.28
C THR A 22 -11.87 6.61 -12.80
N LEU A 23 -11.77 5.82 -11.73
CA LEU A 23 -12.92 5.18 -11.10
C LEU A 23 -13.89 6.21 -10.51
N GLY A 24 -13.37 7.20 -9.77
CA GLY A 24 -14.18 8.29 -9.22
C GLY A 24 -14.93 9.05 -10.29
N LEU A 25 -14.27 9.43 -11.38
CA LEU A 25 -14.91 10.11 -12.50
C LEU A 25 -15.99 9.22 -13.15
N SER A 26 -15.75 7.92 -13.29
CA SER A 26 -16.74 7.00 -13.86
C SER A 26 -18.01 6.93 -13.01
N VAL A 27 -17.86 6.97 -11.67
CA VAL A 27 -18.98 7.02 -10.73
C VAL A 27 -19.77 8.32 -10.85
N MET A 28 -19.07 9.47 -10.94
CA MET A 28 -19.71 10.79 -11.11
C MET A 28 -20.52 10.93 -12.41
N LEU A 29 -20.23 10.13 -13.44
CA LEU A 29 -21.04 10.07 -14.66
C LEU A 29 -22.39 9.39 -14.43
N SER A 30 -22.59 8.68 -13.33
CA SER A 30 -23.88 8.15 -12.91
C SER A 30 -24.68 9.26 -12.23
N HIS A 31 -25.95 9.41 -12.64
CA HIS A 31 -26.82 10.47 -12.11
C HIS A 31 -26.95 10.40 -10.58
N LEU A 32 -26.80 11.53 -9.89
CA LEU A 32 -26.88 11.71 -8.44
C LEU A 32 -25.76 11.03 -7.63
N TRP A 33 -24.66 10.62 -8.24
CA TRP A 33 -23.50 10.14 -7.52
C TRP A 33 -22.41 11.21 -7.44
N ASP A 34 -21.83 11.33 -6.24
CA ASP A 34 -20.63 12.12 -5.97
C ASP A 34 -19.45 11.21 -5.61
N ALA A 35 -18.25 11.68 -5.82
CA ALA A 35 -17.03 10.92 -5.57
C ALA A 35 -15.93 11.79 -4.96
N SER A 36 -15.27 11.26 -3.94
CA SER A 36 -14.07 11.83 -3.37
C SER A 36 -12.97 10.78 -3.33
N GLU A 37 -11.73 11.13 -3.70
CA GLU A 37 -10.64 10.18 -3.84
C GLU A 37 -9.33 10.74 -3.26
N PHE A 38 -8.61 9.90 -2.50
CA PHE A 38 -7.40 10.24 -1.81
C PHE A 38 -6.28 9.22 -2.09
N PRO A 39 -5.25 9.60 -2.85
CA PRO A 39 -4.05 8.79 -2.96
C PRO A 39 -3.20 8.89 -1.67
N LYS A 40 -2.74 7.76 -1.17
CA LYS A 40 -1.82 7.65 -0.04
C LYS A 40 -0.53 6.99 -0.49
N PHE A 41 0.56 7.66 -0.26
CA PHE A 41 1.89 7.19 -0.64
C PHE A 41 2.64 6.71 0.61
N GLY A 42 3.35 5.59 0.49
CA GLY A 42 4.35 5.20 1.48
C GLY A 42 5.59 6.10 1.43
N ALA A 43 6.36 6.13 2.50
CA ALA A 43 7.57 6.95 2.61
C ALA A 43 8.72 6.50 1.69
N ALA A 44 8.73 5.25 1.22
CA ALA A 44 9.76 4.71 0.34
C ALA A 44 9.55 5.09 -1.12
N ARG A 45 10.64 5.45 -1.84
CA ARG A 45 10.59 5.87 -3.24
C ARG A 45 10.49 4.74 -4.27
N LYS A 46 10.90 3.51 -3.91
CA LYS A 46 10.80 2.31 -4.77
C LYS A 46 10.23 1.15 -3.97
N GLY A 47 9.30 0.40 -4.56
CA GLY A 47 8.66 -0.75 -3.91
C GLY A 47 7.70 -0.40 -2.78
N ALA A 48 7.43 0.90 -2.53
CA ALA A 48 6.43 1.28 -1.54
C ALA A 48 5.03 0.94 -2.03
N GLN A 49 4.23 0.44 -1.12
CA GLN A 49 2.81 0.32 -1.33
C GLN A 49 2.19 1.71 -1.56
N VAL A 50 1.37 1.80 -2.59
CA VAL A 50 0.54 2.97 -2.88
C VAL A 50 -0.91 2.55 -2.75
N MET A 51 -1.67 3.34 -2.04
CA MET A 51 -3.09 3.12 -1.83
C MET A 51 -3.86 4.32 -2.38
N SER A 52 -5.02 4.08 -2.95
CA SER A 52 -6.02 5.09 -3.25
C SER A 52 -7.31 4.70 -2.58
N SER A 53 -7.90 5.59 -1.80
CA SER A 53 -9.18 5.40 -1.16
C SER A 53 -10.22 6.32 -1.80
N GLY A 54 -11.32 5.75 -2.30
CA GLY A 54 -12.41 6.46 -2.94
C GLY A 54 -13.72 6.27 -2.17
N GLU A 55 -14.39 7.35 -1.81
CA GLU A 55 -15.74 7.35 -1.24
C GLU A 55 -16.71 7.82 -2.31
N PHE A 56 -17.79 7.07 -2.48
CA PHE A 56 -18.85 7.34 -3.45
C PHE A 56 -20.17 7.46 -2.72
N ALA A 57 -20.94 8.52 -2.97
CA ALA A 57 -22.21 8.78 -2.31
C ALA A 57 -23.34 9.02 -3.31
N HIS A 58 -24.55 8.55 -3.01
CA HIS A 58 -25.75 8.73 -3.83
C HIS A 58 -26.73 9.69 -3.19
N GLY A 59 -27.08 10.76 -3.92
CA GLY A 59 -28.07 11.75 -3.48
C GLY A 59 -27.57 12.69 -2.37
N GLU A 60 -26.30 12.69 -2.07
CA GLU A 60 -25.65 13.58 -1.09
C GLU A 60 -24.24 13.96 -1.58
N ASP A 61 -23.84 15.20 -1.30
CA ASP A 61 -22.49 15.68 -1.60
C ASP A 61 -21.49 15.21 -0.55
N ILE A 62 -20.31 14.82 -0.98
CA ILE A 62 -19.19 14.49 -0.10
C ILE A 62 -18.45 15.79 0.26
N ALA A 63 -18.94 16.50 1.27
CA ALA A 63 -18.42 17.82 1.66
C ALA A 63 -16.98 17.78 2.17
N SER A 64 -16.55 16.67 2.77
CA SER A 64 -15.18 16.46 3.23
C SER A 64 -14.87 14.96 3.24
N GLY A 65 -14.26 14.47 2.17
CA GLY A 65 -13.73 13.11 2.17
C GLY A 65 -12.46 13.03 3.02
N HIS A 66 -12.14 11.85 3.51
CA HIS A 66 -10.91 11.55 4.23
C HIS A 66 -10.35 10.18 3.79
N PRO A 67 -9.04 9.99 3.83
CA PRO A 67 -8.48 8.69 3.53
C PRO A 67 -8.87 7.67 4.60
N PHE A 68 -9.21 6.47 4.16
CA PHE A 68 -9.52 5.34 5.04
C PHE A 68 -8.71 4.11 4.65
N ALA A 69 -8.76 3.05 5.46
CA ALA A 69 -7.98 1.84 5.29
C ALA A 69 -8.86 0.67 4.78
N LEU A 70 -8.23 -0.51 4.61
CA LEU A 70 -8.89 -1.72 4.09
C LEU A 70 -10.07 -2.20 4.95
N ASP A 71 -10.04 -1.94 6.25
CA ASP A 71 -11.06 -2.37 7.22
C ASP A 71 -12.40 -1.62 7.10
N GLU A 72 -12.42 -0.55 6.32
CA GLU A 72 -13.63 0.22 6.02
C GLU A 72 -14.13 0.01 4.58
N ALA A 73 -13.41 -0.74 3.75
CA ALA A 73 -13.69 -0.83 2.32
C ALA A 73 -14.81 -1.83 1.99
N ASP A 74 -15.76 -1.42 1.15
CA ASP A 74 -16.75 -2.29 0.52
C ASP A 74 -16.21 -2.94 -0.76
N LEU A 75 -15.33 -2.24 -1.48
CA LEU A 75 -14.71 -2.69 -2.72
C LEU A 75 -13.19 -2.54 -2.65
N VAL A 76 -12.45 -3.59 -2.95
CA VAL A 76 -10.98 -3.59 -2.88
C VAL A 76 -10.37 -4.09 -4.18
N GLY A 77 -9.45 -3.33 -4.75
CA GLY A 77 -8.64 -3.71 -5.91
C GLY A 77 -7.17 -3.92 -5.56
N PHE A 78 -6.65 -5.14 -5.70
CA PHE A 78 -5.23 -5.44 -5.55
C PHE A 78 -4.54 -5.43 -6.91
N LEU A 79 -3.76 -4.37 -7.20
CA LEU A 79 -3.03 -4.22 -8.46
C LEU A 79 -1.70 -4.98 -8.45
N GLY A 80 -1.01 -5.01 -7.31
CA GLY A 80 0.26 -5.70 -7.15
C GLY A 80 0.09 -7.10 -6.58
N LEU A 81 0.87 -8.08 -7.08
CA LEU A 81 0.88 -9.44 -6.53
C LEU A 81 1.35 -9.46 -5.07
N ASP A 82 2.31 -8.61 -4.73
CA ASP A 82 2.87 -8.51 -3.38
C ASP A 82 1.89 -7.87 -2.39
N THR A 83 0.87 -7.18 -2.88
CA THR A 83 -0.17 -6.58 -2.05
C THR A 83 -1.30 -7.56 -1.70
N LEU A 84 -1.46 -8.64 -2.47
CA LEU A 84 -2.43 -9.70 -2.18
C LEU A 84 -1.84 -10.66 -1.13
N THR A 85 -2.00 -10.32 0.13
CA THR A 85 -1.54 -11.13 1.26
C THR A 85 -2.73 -11.63 2.08
N GLN A 86 -2.54 -12.73 2.83
CA GLN A 86 -3.57 -13.23 3.76
C GLN A 86 -3.97 -12.15 4.78
N GLU A 87 -3.00 -11.38 5.25
CA GLU A 87 -3.24 -10.28 6.19
C GLU A 87 -4.13 -9.19 5.59
N ASN A 88 -3.84 -8.76 4.35
CA ASN A 88 -4.63 -7.73 3.69
C ASN A 88 -6.05 -8.21 3.36
N ILE A 89 -6.22 -9.48 2.97
CA ILE A 89 -7.55 -10.06 2.79
C ILE A 89 -8.34 -10.04 4.11
N LEU A 90 -7.72 -10.47 5.21
CA LEU A 90 -8.39 -10.52 6.51
C LEU A 90 -8.69 -9.14 7.11
N LYS A 91 -7.93 -8.11 6.71
CA LYS A 91 -8.23 -6.71 7.10
C LYS A 91 -9.49 -6.17 6.43
N THR A 92 -9.89 -6.70 5.28
CA THR A 92 -11.12 -6.23 4.62
C THR A 92 -12.36 -6.75 5.36
N PRO A 93 -13.48 -6.01 5.39
CA PRO A 93 -14.74 -6.50 5.94
C PRO A 93 -15.21 -7.80 5.28
N GLY A 94 -15.98 -8.63 6.01
CA GLY A 94 -16.49 -9.90 5.47
C GLY A 94 -17.43 -9.75 4.28
N HIS A 95 -18.09 -8.59 4.14
CA HIS A 95 -18.96 -8.28 3.01
C HIS A 95 -18.24 -7.68 1.79
N ALA A 96 -16.96 -7.40 1.90
CA ALA A 96 -16.22 -6.70 0.86
C ALA A 96 -16.11 -7.54 -0.43
N VAL A 97 -16.19 -6.84 -1.56
CA VAL A 97 -15.86 -7.38 -2.88
C VAL A 97 -14.39 -7.10 -3.16
N ILE A 98 -13.62 -8.15 -3.40
CA ILE A 98 -12.19 -8.07 -3.68
C ILE A 98 -11.93 -8.42 -5.14
N VAL A 99 -11.17 -7.61 -5.86
CA VAL A 99 -10.68 -7.91 -7.19
C VAL A 99 -9.15 -7.92 -7.17
N ALA A 100 -8.55 -9.01 -7.60
CA ALA A 100 -7.10 -9.20 -7.53
C ALA A 100 -6.49 -9.46 -8.92
N ASN A 101 -5.35 -8.81 -9.18
CA ASN A 101 -4.53 -9.06 -10.36
C ASN A 101 -3.74 -10.34 -10.18
N VAL A 102 -4.27 -11.44 -10.67
CA VAL A 102 -3.67 -12.79 -10.57
C VAL A 102 -3.87 -13.54 -11.88
N SER A 103 -2.81 -14.19 -12.35
CA SER A 103 -2.85 -14.97 -13.60
C SER A 103 -3.28 -16.43 -13.41
N ASP A 104 -3.12 -16.98 -12.21
CA ASP A 104 -3.46 -18.36 -11.87
C ASP A 104 -4.48 -18.42 -10.74
N VAL A 105 -5.73 -18.70 -11.11
CA VAL A 105 -6.87 -18.85 -10.20
C VAL A 105 -6.60 -19.90 -9.14
N ALA A 106 -6.07 -21.06 -9.54
CA ALA A 106 -5.83 -22.19 -8.64
C ALA A 106 -4.78 -21.86 -7.55
N GLN A 107 -3.88 -20.90 -7.82
CA GLN A 107 -2.92 -20.44 -6.82
C GLN A 107 -3.62 -19.67 -5.70
N VAL A 108 -4.62 -18.86 -6.02
CA VAL A 108 -5.35 -18.07 -5.02
C VAL A 108 -6.20 -18.99 -4.15
N GLU A 109 -6.93 -19.92 -4.77
CA GLU A 109 -7.81 -20.88 -4.08
C GLU A 109 -7.06 -21.76 -3.07
N ARG A 110 -5.82 -22.14 -3.39
CA ARG A 110 -5.00 -22.99 -2.50
C ARG A 110 -4.30 -22.20 -1.40
N LYS A 111 -4.03 -20.91 -1.63
CA LYS A 111 -3.12 -20.11 -0.78
C LYS A 111 -3.87 -19.25 0.24
N PHE A 112 -5.08 -18.80 -0.09
CA PHE A 112 -5.75 -17.78 0.71
C PHE A 112 -7.10 -18.24 1.25
N TYR A 113 -7.30 -18.01 2.55
CA TYR A 113 -8.61 -18.07 3.18
C TYR A 113 -9.33 -16.73 2.95
N ILE A 114 -10.51 -16.77 2.33
CA ILE A 114 -11.27 -15.57 1.97
C ILE A 114 -12.50 -15.34 2.87
N GLY A 115 -12.96 -16.33 3.63
CA GLY A 115 -14.17 -16.22 4.45
C GLY A 115 -15.40 -15.93 3.59
N ASP A 116 -16.27 -15.02 4.04
CA ASP A 116 -17.51 -14.65 3.37
C ASP A 116 -17.33 -13.61 2.25
N ARG A 117 -16.10 -13.18 1.97
CA ARG A 117 -15.79 -12.16 0.97
C ARG A 117 -16.02 -12.68 -0.43
N GLN A 118 -16.52 -11.81 -1.30
CA GLN A 118 -16.55 -12.12 -2.73
C GLN A 118 -15.20 -11.78 -3.35
N VAL A 119 -14.50 -12.76 -3.88
CA VAL A 119 -13.20 -12.58 -4.51
C VAL A 119 -13.28 -12.87 -6.00
N TRP A 120 -12.80 -11.89 -6.77
CA TRP A 120 -12.65 -11.98 -8.22
C TRP A 120 -11.18 -11.91 -8.58
N VAL A 121 -10.78 -12.61 -9.61
CA VAL A 121 -9.41 -12.59 -10.14
C VAL A 121 -9.41 -12.26 -11.62
N VAL A 122 -8.38 -11.54 -12.04
CA VAL A 122 -8.19 -11.15 -13.43
C VAL A 122 -6.69 -11.12 -13.75
N PRO A 123 -6.24 -11.65 -14.90
CA PRO A 123 -4.83 -11.59 -15.31
C PRO A 123 -4.45 -10.18 -15.84
N ALA A 124 -4.67 -9.14 -15.02
CA ALA A 124 -4.61 -7.75 -15.45
C ALA A 124 -3.24 -7.33 -16.02
N THR A 125 -2.14 -7.82 -15.43
CA THR A 125 -0.80 -7.55 -15.96
C THR A 125 -0.61 -8.19 -17.35
N LYS A 126 -1.09 -9.42 -17.55
CA LYS A 126 -1.01 -10.12 -18.84
C LYS A 126 -1.83 -9.35 -19.90
N ILE A 127 -3.06 -9.00 -19.59
CA ILE A 127 -3.93 -8.21 -20.48
C ILE A 127 -3.26 -6.88 -20.85
N ALA A 128 -2.68 -6.17 -19.87
CA ALA A 128 -2.00 -4.90 -20.12
C ALA A 128 -0.77 -5.05 -21.05
N MET A 129 0.00 -6.12 -20.86
CA MET A 129 1.12 -6.42 -21.75
C MET A 129 0.70 -6.73 -23.18
N GLU A 130 -0.39 -7.47 -23.36
CA GLU A 130 -0.90 -7.85 -24.68
C GLU A 130 -1.59 -6.70 -25.41
N THR A 131 -2.26 -5.79 -24.71
CA THR A 131 -3.03 -4.70 -25.31
C THR A 131 -2.26 -3.38 -25.36
N ILE A 132 -1.60 -3.01 -24.26
CA ILE A 132 -0.95 -1.70 -24.06
C ILE A 132 0.57 -1.79 -24.28
N GLY A 133 1.15 -3.00 -24.18
CA GLY A 133 2.60 -3.22 -24.24
C GLY A 133 3.35 -2.82 -22.95
N LEU A 134 2.66 -2.61 -21.85
CA LEU A 134 3.23 -2.18 -20.57
C LEU A 134 2.64 -3.02 -19.44
N ALA A 135 3.47 -3.42 -18.47
CA ALA A 135 3.03 -4.15 -17.27
C ALA A 135 2.29 -3.23 -16.27
N LYS A 136 1.21 -2.60 -16.70
CA LYS A 136 0.40 -1.67 -15.89
C LYS A 136 -1.02 -2.20 -15.74
N PRO A 137 -1.31 -2.94 -14.66
CA PRO A 137 -2.58 -3.64 -14.48
C PRO A 137 -3.78 -2.75 -14.17
N ASN A 138 -3.58 -1.45 -13.96
CA ASN A 138 -4.62 -0.52 -13.53
C ASN A 138 -5.85 -0.53 -14.43
N THR A 139 -5.66 -0.41 -15.73
CA THR A 139 -6.78 -0.30 -16.68
C THR A 139 -7.61 -1.60 -16.78
N PRO A 140 -7.03 -2.79 -16.97
CA PRO A 140 -7.79 -4.03 -16.95
C PRO A 140 -8.46 -4.30 -15.60
N LEU A 141 -7.79 -3.96 -14.48
CA LEU A 141 -8.36 -4.17 -13.15
C LEU A 141 -9.61 -3.32 -12.92
N LEU A 142 -9.64 -2.08 -13.44
CA LEU A 142 -10.85 -1.25 -13.38
C LEU A 142 -12.04 -1.90 -14.12
N GLY A 143 -11.81 -2.51 -15.28
CA GLY A 143 -12.83 -3.30 -15.96
C GLY A 143 -13.34 -4.46 -15.12
N ALA A 144 -12.44 -5.20 -14.48
CA ALA A 144 -12.79 -6.30 -13.58
C ALA A 144 -13.55 -5.83 -12.32
N LEU A 145 -13.26 -4.63 -11.80
CA LEU A 145 -14.01 -4.04 -10.69
C LEU A 145 -15.46 -3.77 -11.07
N VAL A 146 -15.69 -3.21 -12.26
CA VAL A 146 -17.05 -3.01 -12.78
C VAL A 146 -17.78 -4.34 -12.91
N ARG A 147 -17.13 -5.37 -13.46
CA ARG A 147 -17.70 -6.71 -13.58
C ARG A 147 -18.06 -7.31 -12.22
N ALA A 148 -17.18 -7.16 -11.22
CA ALA A 148 -17.39 -7.69 -9.88
C ALA A 148 -18.59 -7.03 -9.16
N MET A 149 -18.95 -5.82 -9.58
CA MET A 149 -20.13 -5.09 -9.10
C MET A 149 -21.38 -5.34 -9.99
N ASP A 150 -21.34 -6.36 -10.87
CA ASP A 150 -22.43 -6.74 -11.79
C ASP A 150 -22.95 -5.59 -12.65
N ASP A 151 -22.08 -4.67 -13.06
CA ASP A 151 -22.44 -3.45 -13.81
C ASP A 151 -23.59 -2.64 -13.16
N GLN A 152 -23.76 -2.79 -11.83
CA GLN A 152 -24.79 -2.05 -11.09
C GLN A 152 -24.34 -0.62 -10.81
N LYS A 153 -25.29 0.31 -10.83
CA LYS A 153 -24.99 1.71 -10.49
C LYS A 153 -24.34 1.81 -9.11
N PRO A 154 -23.27 2.63 -8.98
CA PRO A 154 -22.78 3.61 -9.97
C PRO A 154 -21.79 3.03 -10.99
N PHE A 155 -21.43 1.76 -10.90
CA PHE A 155 -20.42 1.13 -11.74
C PHE A 155 -21.02 0.72 -13.08
N SER A 156 -20.43 1.22 -14.16
CA SER A 156 -20.84 0.93 -15.54
C SER A 156 -19.61 0.92 -16.43
N LEU A 157 -19.56 -0.05 -17.34
CA LEU A 157 -18.47 -0.15 -18.31
C LEU A 157 -18.43 1.07 -19.24
N ASP A 158 -19.59 1.57 -19.69
CA ASP A 158 -19.70 2.74 -20.57
C ASP A 158 -19.20 4.02 -19.86
N HIS A 159 -19.53 4.19 -18.59
CA HIS A 159 -19.04 5.32 -17.79
C HIS A 159 -17.54 5.22 -17.56
N LEU A 160 -17.02 4.02 -17.31
CA LEU A 160 -15.58 3.81 -17.13
C LEU A 160 -14.81 4.11 -18.42
N GLU A 161 -15.31 3.68 -19.58
CA GLU A 161 -14.72 4.03 -20.88
C GLU A 161 -14.75 5.54 -21.13
N THR A 162 -15.86 6.20 -20.78
CA THR A 162 -16.00 7.66 -20.91
C THR A 162 -15.02 8.40 -19.99
N ALA A 163 -14.90 7.95 -18.73
CA ALA A 163 -13.94 8.50 -17.78
C ALA A 163 -12.49 8.33 -18.27
N LEU A 164 -12.17 7.17 -18.83
CA LEU A 164 -10.84 6.93 -19.40
C LEU A 164 -10.53 7.89 -20.56
N ARG A 165 -11.48 8.16 -21.45
CA ARG A 165 -11.32 9.12 -22.56
C ARG A 165 -10.98 10.53 -22.06
N GLN A 166 -11.50 10.89 -20.87
CA GLN A 166 -11.25 12.22 -20.28
C GLN A 166 -9.94 12.26 -19.47
N THR A 167 -9.53 11.16 -18.87
CA THR A 167 -8.35 11.12 -17.98
C THR A 167 -7.05 10.75 -18.70
N LEU A 168 -7.12 10.05 -19.82
CA LEU A 168 -5.95 9.57 -20.54
C LEU A 168 -5.29 10.70 -21.35
N LYS A 169 -4.07 11.07 -20.94
CA LYS A 169 -3.32 12.19 -21.56
C LYS A 169 -2.77 11.91 -22.96
N LYS A 170 -2.70 10.64 -23.37
CA LYS A 170 -2.12 10.21 -24.66
C LYS A 170 -3.21 9.63 -25.56
N PRO A 171 -3.76 10.38 -26.52
CA PRO A 171 -4.80 9.87 -27.42
C PRO A 171 -4.42 8.61 -28.19
N SER A 172 -3.14 8.47 -28.59
CA SER A 172 -2.63 7.30 -29.31
C SER A 172 -2.67 5.99 -28.52
N ALA A 173 -2.83 6.06 -27.21
CA ALA A 173 -2.94 4.87 -26.35
C ALA A 173 -4.41 4.55 -25.98
N LEU A 174 -5.37 5.34 -26.46
CA LEU A 174 -6.76 5.24 -26.02
C LEU A 174 -7.38 3.90 -26.39
N ASP A 175 -7.30 3.49 -27.66
CA ASP A 175 -7.94 2.26 -28.12
C ASP A 175 -7.39 1.02 -27.44
N ALA A 176 -6.07 0.97 -27.21
CA ALA A 176 -5.42 -0.11 -26.47
C ALA A 176 -5.91 -0.18 -25.01
N ASN A 177 -6.09 0.96 -24.36
CA ASN A 177 -6.59 1.02 -22.98
C ASN A 177 -8.09 0.68 -22.89
N LEU A 178 -8.90 1.09 -23.86
CA LEU A 178 -10.31 0.69 -23.96
C LEU A 178 -10.43 -0.83 -24.16
N GLN A 179 -9.61 -1.41 -25.02
CA GLN A 179 -9.54 -2.85 -25.19
C GLN A 179 -9.13 -3.55 -23.89
N ALA A 180 -8.17 -2.99 -23.16
CA ALA A 180 -7.72 -3.52 -21.87
C ALA A 180 -8.83 -3.51 -20.80
N ILE A 181 -9.65 -2.44 -20.74
CA ILE A 181 -10.83 -2.38 -19.86
C ILE A 181 -11.81 -3.51 -20.18
N ARG A 182 -12.18 -3.66 -21.45
CA ARG A 182 -13.14 -4.69 -21.89
C ARG A 182 -12.63 -6.08 -21.61
N GLN A 183 -11.37 -6.37 -21.94
CA GLN A 183 -10.77 -7.67 -21.63
C GLN A 183 -10.68 -7.92 -20.12
N GLY A 184 -10.38 -6.90 -19.31
CA GLY A 184 -10.38 -7.01 -17.86
C GLY A 184 -11.76 -7.35 -17.31
N HIS A 185 -12.80 -6.72 -17.83
CA HIS A 185 -14.19 -7.01 -17.52
C HIS A 185 -14.58 -8.45 -17.91
N ASP A 186 -14.31 -8.84 -19.15
CA ASP A 186 -14.75 -10.13 -19.69
C ASP A 186 -13.99 -11.33 -19.11
N GLN A 187 -12.72 -11.15 -18.73
CA GLN A 187 -11.86 -12.20 -18.18
C GLN A 187 -11.85 -12.23 -16.66
N ALA A 188 -12.59 -11.38 -15.98
CA ALA A 188 -12.73 -11.45 -14.53
C ALA A 188 -13.55 -12.69 -14.13
N VAL A 189 -12.99 -13.48 -13.24
CA VAL A 189 -13.60 -14.74 -12.77
C VAL A 189 -13.79 -14.66 -11.25
N ARG A 190 -15.01 -14.95 -10.80
CA ARG A 190 -15.28 -15.12 -9.37
C ARG A 190 -14.73 -16.46 -8.91
N ILE A 191 -14.03 -16.43 -7.78
CA ILE A 191 -13.56 -17.64 -7.12
C ILE A 191 -14.41 -17.95 -5.89
N GLU A 192 -14.65 -19.24 -5.67
CA GLU A 192 -15.27 -19.73 -4.45
C GLU A 192 -14.13 -20.18 -3.54
N GLY A 193 -13.86 -19.44 -2.48
CA GLY A 193 -12.71 -19.68 -1.62
C GLY A 193 -12.83 -20.97 -0.84
N ILE A 194 -11.78 -21.76 -0.88
CA ILE A 194 -11.76 -23.14 -0.38
C ILE A 194 -10.73 -23.36 0.72
N ALA A 195 -9.78 -22.44 0.91
CA ALA A 195 -8.79 -22.64 1.95
C ALA A 195 -9.44 -22.59 3.34
N ALA A 196 -9.18 -23.62 4.16
CA ALA A 196 -9.59 -23.61 5.56
C ALA A 196 -8.97 -22.40 6.28
N ARG A 197 -9.70 -21.87 7.24
CA ARG A 197 -9.17 -20.83 8.10
C ARG A 197 -7.84 -21.32 8.70
N PRO A 198 -6.73 -20.60 8.58
CA PRO A 198 -5.49 -20.97 9.23
C PRO A 198 -5.72 -21.06 10.72
N GLU A 199 -5.48 -22.23 11.33
CA GLU A 199 -5.62 -22.42 12.78
C GLU A 199 -4.64 -21.52 13.55
N ASP A 200 -3.48 -21.23 12.93
CA ASP A 200 -2.42 -20.36 13.45
C ASP A 200 -2.22 -19.11 12.59
N GLY A 201 -3.27 -18.57 11.99
CA GLY A 201 -3.16 -17.30 11.26
C GLY A 201 -2.55 -16.25 12.18
N PRO A 202 -1.68 -15.35 11.66
CA PRO A 202 -1.17 -14.24 12.45
C PRO A 202 -2.39 -13.61 13.11
N ALA A 203 -2.41 -13.60 14.44
CA ALA A 203 -3.45 -12.93 15.18
C ALA A 203 -3.59 -11.57 14.50
N LEU A 204 -4.78 -11.25 13.99
CA LEU A 204 -5.06 -9.93 13.44
C LEU A 204 -4.47 -8.97 14.47
N ARG A 205 -3.30 -8.43 14.18
CA ARG A 205 -2.78 -7.35 15.00
C ARG A 205 -3.78 -6.25 14.75
N CYS A 206 -4.81 -6.20 15.60
CA CYS A 206 -5.62 -5.01 15.71
C CYS A 206 -4.62 -3.87 15.73
N GLN A 207 -4.63 -3.04 14.71
CA GLN A 207 -3.90 -1.77 14.85
C GLN A 207 -4.40 -1.21 16.16
N PRO A 208 -3.52 -0.89 17.11
CA PRO A 208 -3.95 -0.36 18.38
C PRO A 208 -4.88 0.81 18.04
N ARG A 209 -6.12 0.73 18.50
CA ARG A 209 -7.07 1.84 18.30
C ARG A 209 -6.36 3.05 18.86
N LEU A 210 -6.16 4.04 18.01
CA LEU A 210 -5.62 5.32 18.48
C LEU A 210 -6.44 5.72 19.70
N PRO A 211 -5.79 6.12 20.81
CA PRO A 211 -6.49 6.59 21.98
C PRO A 211 -7.47 7.69 21.58
N ALA A 212 -8.61 7.77 22.22
CA ALA A 212 -9.56 8.84 21.95
C ALA A 212 -8.87 10.20 22.13
N TRP A 213 -9.14 11.16 21.27
CA TRP A 213 -8.44 12.45 21.24
C TRP A 213 -8.33 13.17 22.60
N HIS A 214 -9.33 12.98 23.47
CA HIS A 214 -9.38 13.57 24.81
C HIS A 214 -8.47 12.86 25.84
N THR A 215 -7.88 11.71 25.48
CA THR A 215 -6.92 10.98 26.32
C THR A 215 -5.48 11.37 26.01
N TYR A 216 -5.24 12.20 25.00
CA TYR A 216 -3.90 12.68 24.70
C TYR A 216 -3.40 13.67 25.76
N LEU A 217 -2.11 13.62 26.03
CA LEU A 217 -1.45 14.64 26.84
C LEU A 217 -1.63 16.04 26.21
N PRO A 218 -1.57 17.12 27.03
CA PRO A 218 -1.63 18.47 26.53
C PRO A 218 -0.66 18.70 25.38
N GLY A 219 -1.15 19.29 24.27
CA GLY A 219 -0.38 19.48 23.05
C GLY A 219 -0.44 18.32 22.05
N GLY A 220 -1.35 17.36 22.25
CA GLY A 220 -1.56 16.21 21.33
C GLY A 220 -0.43 15.17 21.39
N LYS A 221 0.32 15.12 22.47
CA LYS A 221 1.38 14.14 22.65
C LYS A 221 0.80 12.77 22.91
N LEU A 222 1.25 11.79 22.15
CA LEU A 222 1.02 10.37 22.42
C LEU A 222 2.04 9.90 23.46
N GLU A 223 1.58 9.19 24.49
CA GLU A 223 2.45 8.33 25.30
C GLU A 223 2.70 7.07 24.48
N ASP A 224 3.66 7.13 23.56
CA ASP A 224 4.06 5.97 22.81
C ASP A 224 5.53 5.64 23.09
N THR A 225 5.86 4.37 22.93
CA THR A 225 7.24 3.91 22.89
C THR A 225 7.99 4.63 21.76
N LEU A 226 9.22 4.99 22.05
CA LEU A 226 10.11 5.76 21.17
C LEU A 226 10.17 5.19 19.74
N GLY A 227 9.39 5.80 18.85
CA GLY A 227 9.48 5.61 17.41
C GLY A 227 8.98 4.25 16.90
N ASN A 228 8.37 4.25 15.72
CA ASN A 228 7.92 3.03 15.04
C ASN A 228 9.09 2.23 14.40
N THR A 229 10.31 2.76 14.41
CA THR A 229 11.52 2.10 13.88
C THR A 229 11.88 0.82 14.63
N GLU A 230 11.43 0.66 15.88
CA GLU A 230 11.56 -0.60 16.61
C GLU A 230 10.74 -1.75 16.04
N GLN A 231 9.69 -1.42 15.29
CA GLN A 231 8.71 -2.37 14.74
C GLN A 231 8.84 -2.54 13.21
N ASN A 232 9.65 -1.71 12.56
CA ASN A 232 9.80 -1.71 11.11
C ASN A 232 11.26 -1.83 10.72
N ASP A 233 11.56 -2.75 9.81
CA ASP A 233 12.86 -2.81 9.15
C ASP A 233 12.97 -1.68 8.13
N ILE A 234 13.81 -0.69 8.41
CA ILE A 234 14.11 0.43 7.52
C ILE A 234 15.48 0.30 6.86
N SER A 235 16.15 -0.82 7.05
CA SER A 235 17.51 -1.05 6.50
C SER A 235 17.55 -0.93 4.98
N ALA A 236 16.46 -1.26 4.29
CA ALA A 236 16.37 -1.17 2.82
C ALA A 236 16.31 0.27 2.28
N TRP A 237 16.19 1.30 3.13
CA TRP A 237 16.05 2.70 2.69
C TRP A 237 17.34 3.32 2.13
N GLY A 238 18.50 2.71 2.38
CA GLY A 238 19.78 3.18 1.86
C GLY A 238 20.71 2.04 1.46
N SER A 239 21.66 2.33 0.59
CA SER A 239 22.71 1.38 0.14
C SER A 239 23.85 1.23 1.14
N MET A 240 23.93 2.11 2.12
CA MET A 240 24.99 2.14 3.14
C MET A 240 24.45 1.71 4.49
N ARG A 241 25.33 1.24 5.36
CA ARG A 241 25.08 1.03 6.79
C ARG A 241 26.22 1.54 7.63
N ALA A 242 25.93 2.01 8.84
CA ALA A 242 26.96 2.33 9.80
C ALA A 242 27.51 1.06 10.45
N VAL A 243 28.82 1.03 10.67
CA VAL A 243 29.51 0.02 11.46
C VAL A 243 30.31 0.71 12.56
N LEU A 244 30.44 0.02 13.70
CA LEU A 244 31.07 0.53 14.91
C LEU A 244 32.38 -0.21 15.16
N ASP A 245 33.44 0.58 15.43
CA ASP A 245 34.68 0.12 16.02
C ASP A 245 34.66 0.40 17.52
N LEU A 246 34.43 -0.65 18.30
CA LEU A 246 34.33 -0.55 19.77
C LEU A 246 35.63 -0.11 20.44
N ASP A 247 36.78 -0.49 19.89
CA ASP A 247 38.09 -0.17 20.46
C ASP A 247 38.42 1.33 20.33
N ARG A 248 37.81 2.00 19.40
CA ARG A 248 37.96 3.45 19.13
C ARG A 248 36.90 4.29 19.82
N CYS A 249 35.81 3.72 20.28
CA CYS A 249 34.70 4.45 20.89
C CYS A 249 35.10 5.04 22.26
N ASN A 250 35.04 6.37 22.39
CA ASN A 250 35.36 7.07 23.63
C ASN A 250 34.17 7.35 24.54
N GLY A 251 32.98 6.82 24.22
CA GLY A 251 31.79 6.92 25.07
C GLY A 251 31.10 8.28 25.10
N CYS A 252 31.38 9.19 24.18
CA CYS A 252 30.83 10.55 24.23
C CYS A 252 29.29 10.64 24.04
N GLY A 253 28.62 9.59 23.55
CA GLY A 253 27.16 9.48 23.42
C GLY A 253 26.50 10.38 22.35
N ARG A 254 27.25 11.25 21.65
CA ARG A 254 26.68 12.22 20.69
C ARG A 254 25.84 11.58 19.59
N CYS A 255 26.32 10.45 19.04
CA CYS A 255 25.65 9.75 17.97
C CYS A 255 24.29 9.16 18.40
N ALA A 256 24.21 8.61 19.63
CA ALA A 256 23.01 7.95 20.12
C ALA A 256 21.98 8.94 20.71
N SER A 257 22.44 9.98 21.45
CA SER A 257 21.54 10.83 22.23
C SER A 257 20.81 11.90 21.41
N PHE A 258 21.42 12.39 20.30
CA PHE A 258 20.91 13.59 19.62
C PHE A 258 20.88 13.49 18.09
N ILE A 259 21.52 12.49 17.50
CA ILE A 259 21.76 12.48 16.06
C ILE A 259 20.96 11.42 15.33
N CYS A 260 20.86 10.20 15.86
CA CYS A 260 20.13 9.13 15.20
C CYS A 260 18.62 9.29 15.41
N SER A 261 17.93 9.71 14.37
CA SER A 261 16.46 9.83 14.37
C SER A 261 15.74 8.48 14.44
N ASP A 262 16.43 7.41 14.08
CA ASP A 262 15.83 6.09 13.90
C ASP A 262 16.11 5.13 15.08
N ASN A 263 16.71 5.66 16.15
CA ASN A 263 17.04 4.90 17.35
C ASN A 263 17.83 3.60 17.06
N ALA A 264 18.71 3.66 16.06
CA ALA A 264 19.52 2.51 15.64
C ALA A 264 20.76 2.27 16.52
N LEU A 265 21.11 3.20 17.39
CA LEU A 265 22.34 3.18 18.18
C LEU A 265 22.02 2.85 19.64
N VAL A 266 22.52 1.73 20.11
CA VAL A 266 22.34 1.28 21.50
C VAL A 266 23.50 1.77 22.35
N PHE A 267 23.18 2.61 23.34
CA PHE A 267 24.15 3.19 24.28
C PHE A 267 23.86 2.70 25.71
N ASN A 268 24.87 2.18 26.40
CA ASN A 268 24.72 1.62 27.75
C ASN A 268 24.94 2.63 28.87
N GLY A 269 25.01 3.92 28.54
CA GLY A 269 25.32 4.99 29.49
C GLY A 269 26.80 5.34 29.61
N THR A 270 27.69 4.50 29.08
CA THR A 270 29.16 4.69 29.11
C THR A 270 29.75 4.77 27.71
N TYR A 271 29.32 3.89 26.81
CA TYR A 271 29.77 3.86 25.42
C TYR A 271 28.70 3.24 24.51
N LEU A 272 28.88 3.42 23.20
CA LEU A 272 28.04 2.78 22.20
C LEU A 272 28.37 1.28 22.15
N VAL A 273 27.35 0.44 22.24
CA VAL A 273 27.54 -1.03 22.30
C VAL A 273 27.15 -1.73 21.00
N GLU A 274 26.20 -1.15 20.27
CA GLU A 274 25.66 -1.77 19.06
C GLU A 274 25.05 -0.75 18.10
N ILE A 275 25.07 -1.09 16.81
CA ILE A 275 24.24 -0.46 15.79
C ILE A 275 23.26 -1.50 15.26
N VAL A 276 21.97 -1.33 15.57
CA VAL A 276 20.90 -2.24 15.13
C VAL A 276 20.71 -2.09 13.63
N ALA A 277 21.05 -3.13 12.87
CA ALA A 277 21.12 -3.09 11.41
C ALA A 277 19.75 -2.78 10.77
N ASP A 278 18.68 -3.37 11.29
CA ASP A 278 17.31 -3.22 10.78
C ASP A 278 16.75 -1.81 10.95
N ARG A 279 17.32 -1.04 11.90
CA ARG A 279 16.94 0.35 12.17
C ARG A 279 17.85 1.36 11.47
N CYS A 280 18.97 0.91 10.87
CA CYS A 280 19.96 1.79 10.26
C CYS A 280 19.67 2.04 8.78
N LYS A 281 19.19 3.22 8.43
CA LYS A 281 19.00 3.63 7.03
C LYS A 281 20.28 4.11 6.33
N GLY A 282 21.40 4.27 7.05
CA GLY A 282 22.71 4.59 6.47
C GLY A 282 22.88 6.04 6.03
N ASP A 283 22.22 6.99 6.71
CA ASP A 283 22.29 8.42 6.39
C ASP A 283 23.62 9.11 6.75
N GLY A 284 24.47 8.45 7.53
CA GLY A 284 25.80 8.91 7.89
C GLY A 284 25.87 10.02 8.93
N GLN A 285 24.76 10.45 9.51
CA GLN A 285 24.76 11.54 10.50
C GLN A 285 25.57 11.15 11.76
N CYS A 286 25.49 9.88 12.16
CA CYS A 286 26.28 9.35 13.28
C CYS A 286 27.79 9.39 13.01
N VAL A 287 28.22 9.18 11.76
CA VAL A 287 29.64 9.30 11.34
C VAL A 287 30.08 10.76 11.46
N ALA A 288 29.28 11.68 10.91
CA ALA A 288 29.59 13.11 10.98
C ALA A 288 29.63 13.66 12.44
N ALA A 289 28.86 13.07 13.34
CA ALA A 289 28.83 13.44 14.74
C ALA A 289 29.94 12.79 15.59
N CYS A 290 30.57 11.72 15.09
CA CYS A 290 31.66 11.06 15.78
C CYS A 290 32.89 11.98 15.81
N PRO A 291 33.48 12.24 17.02
CA PRO A 291 34.68 13.10 17.08
C PRO A 291 35.81 12.51 16.25
N VAL A 292 36.54 13.40 15.54
CA VAL A 292 37.71 13.00 14.73
C VAL A 292 38.76 12.25 15.55
N THR A 293 38.85 12.55 16.84
CA THR A 293 39.76 11.87 17.76
C THR A 293 39.37 10.43 18.09
N ALA A 294 38.08 10.10 17.96
CA ALA A 294 37.58 8.75 18.16
C ALA A 294 37.46 8.00 16.82
N ASP A 295 36.81 8.64 15.83
CA ASP A 295 36.61 8.09 14.49
C ASP A 295 36.17 6.59 14.55
N ALA A 296 35.15 6.36 15.38
CA ALA A 296 34.71 5.00 15.74
C ALA A 296 33.56 4.47 14.89
N ILE A 297 32.94 5.33 14.05
CA ILE A 297 31.79 4.93 13.23
C ILE A 297 32.12 5.21 11.77
N HIS A 298 31.92 4.21 10.92
CA HIS A 298 32.16 4.31 9.47
C HIS A 298 30.92 3.85 8.70
N LEU A 299 30.73 4.36 7.46
CA LEU A 299 29.76 3.82 6.53
C LEU A 299 30.40 2.74 5.66
N VAL A 300 29.71 1.62 5.50
CA VAL A 300 30.07 0.55 4.55
C VAL A 300 28.89 0.26 3.65
N GLU A 301 29.17 -0.16 2.42
CA GLU A 301 28.12 -0.61 1.52
C GLU A 301 27.45 -1.87 2.06
N LYS A 302 26.13 -1.91 1.98
CA LYS A 302 25.39 -3.15 2.20
C LYS A 302 25.75 -4.09 1.07
N LYS A 303 26.36 -5.23 1.37
CA LYS A 303 26.60 -6.28 0.37
C LYS A 303 25.24 -6.64 -0.20
N GLY A 304 25.04 -6.37 -1.47
CA GLY A 304 23.75 -6.45 -2.12
C GLY A 304 23.10 -7.81 -1.91
N SER A 305 21.85 -7.79 -1.52
CA SER A 305 20.88 -8.72 -2.06
C SER A 305 20.88 -8.45 -3.57
N GLN A 306 21.55 -9.29 -4.33
CA GLN A 306 21.41 -9.31 -5.79
C GLN A 306 19.94 -9.48 -6.13
N PRO A 307 19.46 -8.83 -7.20
CA PRO A 307 18.07 -8.81 -7.62
C PRO A 307 17.53 -10.20 -7.93
#